data_69606a5d7ba294457bc91db6cf950724
#
_entry.id   69606a5d7ba294457bc91db6cf950724
#
_cell.length_a   1.000
_cell.length_b   1.000
_cell.length_c   1.000
_cell.angle_alpha   90.00
_cell.angle_beta   90.00
_cell.angle_gamma   90.00
#
_symmetry.space_group_name_H-M   'P 1'
#
loop_
_entity.id
_entity.type
_entity.pdbx_description
1 polymer ?
#
loop_
_entity_poly.entity_id
_entity_poly.type
_entity_poly.pdbx_seq_one_letter_code
_entity_poly.pdbx_strand_id
1 'polypeptide(L)'
;MVGALILLTVGVLHNVWGPASSLPISLAPLDMSPSIPEEDHTEVHPIPPTTIPEETDTGMSTLPTITDLNRDASTEKYVTLLAPSTPHPWDEGRVDAYWETATIMAHRLLHHRETKDPLGRGFIVLATHDVKPKQIKILRDLGADVKVVDSLPPPSNVNTTSMRPKWKDQFTKLLMWNMTEYTRIVYIDADSMIIKPISELFDVLPARTLDDEEWLFASVYDATPMKGWNRIAANLPELGPDDKWGSSEFSAGQFLLMPTRAQSDYIFSIYNNPPHGTDFTETMEQSLLRYAYRDEGPYPWIRLSQIYNTQWPRSGDMAESKIIHEKSWTGGPNHLHDLMAEWYRGWGDVQGYLALKQGMDEYAQEAHPITSSSE
;
A
#
# COMPACT_ATOMS: atom_id res chain seq x y z
N MET A 1 4.86 -19.65 -44.86
CA MET A 1 4.33 -20.39 -43.72
C MET A 1 4.35 -19.49 -42.49
N VAL A 2 3.52 -18.44 -42.42
CA VAL A 2 3.44 -17.52 -41.25
C VAL A 2 1.96 -17.19 -40.93
N GLY A 3 1.04 -17.91 -41.56
CA GLY A 3 -0.39 -17.57 -41.43
C GLY A 3 -1.25 -18.48 -40.55
N ALA A 4 -0.66 -19.45 -39.83
CA ALA A 4 -1.45 -20.48 -39.13
C ALA A 4 -1.47 -20.38 -37.60
N LEU A 5 -0.75 -19.42 -37.00
CA LEU A 5 -0.58 -19.36 -35.53
C LEU A 5 -1.53 -18.40 -34.81
N ILE A 6 -2.34 -17.62 -35.52
CA ILE A 6 -3.22 -16.60 -34.89
C ILE A 6 -4.65 -17.10 -34.63
N LEU A 7 -5.02 -18.28 -35.13
CA LEU A 7 -6.42 -18.77 -35.02
C LEU A 7 -6.68 -19.73 -33.83
N LEU A 8 -5.68 -20.14 -33.07
CA LEU A 8 -5.84 -21.08 -31.96
C LEU A 8 -6.04 -20.42 -30.57
N THR A 9 -5.80 -19.13 -30.43
CA THR A 9 -5.97 -18.43 -29.15
C THR A 9 -7.37 -17.88 -28.90
N VAL A 10 -8.23 -17.83 -29.90
CA VAL A 10 -9.62 -17.32 -29.76
C VAL A 10 -10.62 -18.40 -29.32
N GLY A 11 -10.27 -19.67 -29.46
CA GLY A 11 -11.19 -20.80 -29.20
C GLY A 11 -11.33 -21.20 -27.72
N VAL A 12 -10.42 -20.77 -26.83
CA VAL A 12 -10.41 -21.22 -25.41
C VAL A 12 -11.19 -20.28 -24.49
N LEU A 13 -11.50 -19.07 -24.94
CA LEU A 13 -12.20 -18.06 -24.10
C LEU A 13 -13.74 -18.15 -24.16
N HIS A 14 -14.34 -19.03 -25.02
CA HIS A 14 -15.80 -19.05 -25.16
C HIS A 14 -16.55 -20.01 -24.22
N ASN A 15 -15.89 -20.81 -23.40
CA ASN A 15 -16.54 -21.79 -22.54
C ASN A 15 -16.67 -21.45 -21.06
N VAL A 16 -16.37 -20.20 -20.66
CA VAL A 16 -16.44 -19.79 -19.23
C VAL A 16 -17.61 -18.86 -18.92
N TRP A 17 -18.29 -18.32 -19.90
CA TRP A 17 -19.43 -17.41 -19.69
C TRP A 17 -20.73 -18.05 -20.24
N GLY A 18 -21.64 -18.43 -19.33
CA GLY A 18 -22.99 -18.80 -19.66
C GLY A 18 -23.79 -17.60 -20.23
N PRO A 19 -24.89 -17.81 -20.95
CA PRO A 19 -25.62 -16.75 -21.62
C PRO A 19 -26.24 -15.78 -20.63
N ALA A 20 -25.91 -14.48 -20.78
CA ALA A 20 -26.54 -13.40 -20.04
C ALA A 20 -28.03 -13.29 -20.40
N SER A 21 -28.90 -13.44 -19.43
CA SER A 21 -30.33 -13.16 -19.56
C SER A 21 -30.53 -11.66 -19.70
N SER A 22 -31.03 -11.24 -20.87
CA SER A 22 -31.43 -9.86 -21.15
C SER A 22 -32.69 -9.49 -20.37
N LEU A 23 -32.59 -8.54 -19.43
CA LEU A 23 -33.73 -7.85 -18.88
C LEU A 23 -33.91 -6.50 -19.61
N PRO A 24 -35.12 -6.10 -19.99
CA PRO A 24 -35.36 -4.83 -20.66
C PRO A 24 -35.23 -3.67 -19.67
N ILE A 25 -34.30 -2.74 -19.93
CA ILE A 25 -34.20 -1.47 -19.20
C ILE A 25 -35.17 -0.48 -19.85
N SER A 26 -36.22 -0.12 -19.12
CA SER A 26 -37.11 0.98 -19.46
C SER A 26 -36.49 2.29 -19.00
N LEU A 27 -36.03 3.13 -19.93
CA LEU A 27 -35.56 4.49 -19.66
C LEU A 27 -36.78 5.45 -19.68
N ALA A 28 -37.20 5.90 -18.52
CA ALA A 28 -38.06 7.09 -18.40
C ALA A 28 -37.16 8.33 -18.33
N PRO A 29 -37.47 9.43 -19.01
CA PRO A 29 -36.66 10.65 -18.93
C PRO A 29 -36.87 11.34 -17.59
N LEU A 30 -35.76 11.60 -16.86
CA LEU A 30 -35.74 12.48 -15.70
C LEU A 30 -35.64 13.93 -16.17
N ASP A 31 -36.65 14.73 -15.83
CA ASP A 31 -36.66 16.18 -16.01
C ASP A 31 -35.75 16.82 -14.95
N MET A 32 -34.56 17.29 -15.39
CA MET A 32 -33.58 18.00 -14.56
C MET A 32 -33.55 19.48 -14.92
N SER A 33 -34.53 20.23 -14.45
CA SER A 33 -34.45 21.69 -14.46
C SER A 33 -33.83 22.16 -13.14
N PRO A 34 -32.67 22.82 -13.12
CA PRO A 34 -32.14 23.37 -11.90
C PRO A 34 -32.79 24.73 -11.57
N SER A 35 -33.42 24.82 -10.40
CA SER A 35 -33.80 26.08 -9.79
C SER A 35 -32.55 26.73 -9.18
N ILE A 36 -32.14 27.86 -9.72
CA ILE A 36 -31.08 28.72 -9.19
C ILE A 36 -31.69 29.60 -8.10
N PRO A 37 -31.17 29.65 -6.87
CA PRO A 37 -31.53 30.68 -5.89
C PRO A 37 -30.89 32.02 -6.25
N GLU A 38 -31.64 33.11 -6.14
CA GLU A 38 -31.17 34.49 -6.30
C GLU A 38 -30.04 34.80 -5.27
N GLU A 39 -28.92 35.28 -5.77
CA GLU A 39 -27.82 35.79 -4.95
C GLU A 39 -28.12 37.18 -4.41
N ASP A 40 -28.00 37.33 -3.10
CA ASP A 40 -28.09 38.60 -2.38
C ASP A 40 -26.76 39.37 -2.58
N HIS A 41 -26.84 40.51 -3.27
CA HIS A 41 -25.72 41.40 -3.54
C HIS A 41 -25.37 42.23 -2.31
N THR A 42 -24.42 41.75 -1.48
CA THR A 42 -23.73 42.61 -0.52
C THR A 42 -22.48 43.21 -1.12
N GLU A 43 -22.37 44.54 -1.07
CA GLU A 43 -21.28 45.36 -1.59
C GLU A 43 -19.92 44.93 -1.00
N VAL A 44 -18.97 44.59 -1.88
CA VAL A 44 -17.58 44.33 -1.53
C VAL A 44 -16.79 45.64 -1.58
N HIS A 45 -16.32 46.11 -0.43
CA HIS A 45 -15.37 47.22 -0.36
C HIS A 45 -13.98 46.75 -0.79
N PRO A 46 -13.21 47.52 -1.59
CA PRO A 46 -11.89 47.17 -2.03
C PRO A 46 -10.86 47.25 -0.88
N ILE A 47 -10.14 46.16 -0.68
CA ILE A 47 -8.98 46.08 0.24
C ILE A 47 -7.76 46.74 -0.43
N PRO A 48 -7.03 47.64 0.27
CA PRO A 48 -5.84 48.27 -0.28
C PRO A 48 -4.70 47.23 -0.51
N PRO A 49 -3.84 47.44 -1.52
CA PRO A 49 -2.78 46.50 -1.83
C PRO A 49 -1.72 46.45 -0.69
N THR A 50 -1.61 45.29 -0.06
CA THR A 50 -0.53 44.99 0.85
C THR A 50 0.72 44.66 0.05
N THR A 51 1.79 45.43 0.20
CA THR A 51 3.13 45.14 -0.33
C THR A 51 3.63 43.83 0.26
N ILE A 52 3.80 42.84 -0.59
CA ILE A 52 4.45 41.58 -0.25
C ILE A 52 5.95 41.83 -0.10
N PRO A 53 6.60 41.48 1.02
CA PRO A 53 8.04 41.45 1.10
C PRO A 53 8.57 40.32 0.16
N GLU A 54 9.64 40.60 -0.56
CA GLU A 54 10.37 39.56 -1.30
C GLU A 54 10.77 38.42 -0.34
N GLU A 55 10.12 37.28 -0.47
CA GLU A 55 10.58 36.07 0.19
C GLU A 55 11.91 35.64 -0.41
N THR A 56 12.95 35.74 0.41
CA THR A 56 14.21 35.06 0.18
C THR A 56 13.94 33.55 0.18
N ASP A 57 14.28 32.94 -0.95
CA ASP A 57 14.35 31.50 -1.22
C ASP A 57 14.98 30.76 -0.01
N THR A 58 14.15 30.26 0.90
CA THR A 58 14.56 29.36 1.97
C THR A 58 14.15 27.94 1.60
N GLY A 59 15.05 27.32 0.84
CA GLY A 59 15.38 25.92 0.93
C GLY A 59 14.21 24.95 0.94
N MET A 60 13.68 24.64 -0.24
CA MET A 60 13.11 23.32 -0.49
C MET A 60 14.16 22.29 -0.06
N SER A 61 13.92 21.59 1.06
CA SER A 61 14.76 20.50 1.51
C SER A 61 14.69 19.39 0.46
N THR A 62 15.57 19.50 -0.54
CA THR A 62 15.90 18.37 -1.40
C THR A 62 16.49 17.31 -0.47
N LEU A 63 15.83 16.16 -0.37
CA LEU A 63 16.39 14.98 0.27
C LEU A 63 17.84 14.86 -0.20
N PRO A 64 18.83 14.82 0.71
CA PRO A 64 20.22 14.71 0.30
C PRO A 64 20.38 13.40 -0.46
N THR A 65 20.78 13.48 -1.70
CA THR A 65 21.16 12.32 -2.52
C THR A 65 22.50 11.82 -1.96
N ILE A 66 22.44 11.02 -0.93
CA ILE A 66 23.61 10.27 -0.46
C ILE A 66 23.60 8.97 -1.23
N THR A 67 24.38 8.91 -2.28
CA THR A 67 24.86 7.65 -2.84
C THR A 67 25.82 7.04 -1.85
N ASP A 68 25.28 6.36 -0.84
CA ASP A 68 26.07 5.49 0.01
C ASP A 68 26.38 4.23 -0.79
N LEU A 69 27.51 4.26 -1.50
CA LEU A 69 27.98 3.21 -2.41
C LEU A 69 28.24 1.86 -1.70
N ASN A 70 28.08 1.79 -0.38
CA ASN A 70 28.32 0.61 0.44
C ASN A 70 27.06 -0.02 1.04
N ARG A 71 25.84 0.43 0.70
CA ARG A 71 24.62 -0.20 1.22
C ARG A 71 24.41 -1.56 0.58
N ASP A 72 24.22 -2.57 1.42
CA ASP A 72 23.88 -3.93 0.99
C ASP A 72 22.35 -4.03 0.75
N ALA A 73 21.95 -3.90 -0.51
CA ALA A 73 20.54 -4.03 -0.92
C ALA A 73 19.94 -5.40 -0.57
N SER A 74 20.78 -6.42 -0.30
CA SER A 74 20.30 -7.74 0.12
C SER A 74 19.67 -7.73 1.51
N THR A 75 20.04 -6.78 2.37
CA THR A 75 19.49 -6.58 3.72
C THR A 75 18.32 -5.60 3.76
N GLU A 76 17.89 -5.06 2.62
CA GLU A 76 16.75 -4.18 2.48
C GLU A 76 15.60 -4.91 1.80
N LYS A 77 14.37 -4.78 2.33
CA LYS A 77 13.21 -5.53 1.84
C LYS A 77 11.97 -4.68 1.73
N TYR A 78 11.19 -4.95 0.69
CA TYR A 78 9.78 -4.62 0.67
C TYR A 78 9.01 -5.71 1.41
N VAL A 79 7.98 -5.33 2.16
CA VAL A 79 7.17 -6.27 2.94
C VAL A 79 5.70 -5.93 2.81
N THR A 80 4.85 -6.95 2.72
CA THR A 80 3.40 -6.82 2.90
C THR A 80 2.87 -7.88 3.86
N LEU A 81 1.72 -7.62 4.46
CA LEU A 81 0.96 -8.60 5.24
C LEU A 81 -0.23 -9.07 4.41
N LEU A 82 -0.34 -10.37 4.22
CA LEU A 82 -1.48 -11.02 3.58
C LEU A 82 -2.22 -11.90 4.59
N ALA A 83 -3.42 -11.49 4.93
CA ALA A 83 -4.38 -12.29 5.68
C ALA A 83 -5.64 -12.47 4.83
N PRO A 84 -6.41 -13.57 5.01
CA PRO A 84 -7.65 -13.76 4.28
C PRO A 84 -8.60 -12.61 4.57
N SER A 85 -9.12 -11.98 3.52
CA SER A 85 -10.16 -10.97 3.70
C SER A 85 -11.51 -11.63 3.99
N THR A 86 -12.22 -11.11 4.99
CA THR A 86 -13.65 -11.38 5.09
C THR A 86 -14.33 -10.56 3.99
N PRO A 87 -15.16 -11.18 3.12
CA PRO A 87 -15.86 -10.45 2.08
C PRO A 87 -16.63 -9.26 2.68
N HIS A 88 -16.42 -8.07 2.12
CA HIS A 88 -17.15 -6.88 2.50
C HIS A 88 -18.07 -6.48 1.32
N PRO A 89 -19.26 -5.93 1.57
CA PRO A 89 -20.14 -5.48 0.48
C PRO A 89 -19.45 -4.53 -0.53
N TRP A 90 -18.47 -3.77 -0.09
CA TRP A 90 -17.69 -2.87 -0.95
C TRP A 90 -16.63 -3.60 -1.79
N ASP A 91 -16.37 -4.86 -1.51
CA ASP A 91 -15.45 -5.66 -2.32
C ASP A 91 -16.16 -6.29 -3.53
N GLU A 92 -17.43 -5.93 -3.76
CA GLU A 92 -18.28 -6.41 -4.86
C GLU A 92 -18.29 -7.96 -4.99
N GLY A 93 -18.17 -8.66 -3.84
CA GLY A 93 -18.10 -10.12 -3.79
C GLY A 93 -16.75 -10.71 -4.19
N ARG A 94 -15.72 -9.88 -4.42
CA ARG A 94 -14.38 -10.32 -4.80
C ARG A 94 -13.59 -10.74 -3.55
N VAL A 95 -13.54 -12.03 -3.29
CA VAL A 95 -12.95 -12.59 -2.05
C VAL A 95 -11.43 -12.54 -2.05
N ASP A 96 -10.80 -12.60 -3.23
CA ASP A 96 -9.35 -12.74 -3.36
C ASP A 96 -8.63 -11.43 -3.75
N ALA A 97 -9.31 -10.28 -3.75
CA ALA A 97 -8.79 -9.01 -4.26
C ALA A 97 -7.50 -8.52 -3.54
N TYR A 98 -7.39 -8.74 -2.24
CA TYR A 98 -6.16 -8.42 -1.50
C TYR A 98 -4.99 -9.29 -1.93
N TRP A 99 -5.23 -10.60 -2.13
CA TRP A 99 -4.21 -11.50 -2.67
C TRP A 99 -3.84 -11.14 -4.11
N GLU A 100 -4.83 -10.82 -4.96
CA GLU A 100 -4.60 -10.37 -6.33
C GLU A 100 -3.75 -9.10 -6.35
N THR A 101 -4.05 -8.12 -5.47
CA THR A 101 -3.28 -6.88 -5.37
C THR A 101 -1.86 -7.12 -4.83
N ALA A 102 -1.69 -7.96 -3.80
CA ALA A 102 -0.35 -8.35 -3.32
C ALA A 102 0.45 -9.08 -4.42
N THR A 103 -0.21 -9.83 -5.29
CA THR A 103 0.40 -10.52 -6.43
C THR A 103 0.82 -9.52 -7.52
N ILE A 104 -0.01 -8.50 -7.80
CA ILE A 104 0.36 -7.37 -8.67
C ILE A 104 1.56 -6.62 -8.07
N MET A 105 1.56 -6.37 -6.77
CA MET A 105 2.67 -5.72 -6.05
C MET A 105 3.98 -6.51 -6.23
N ALA A 106 3.94 -7.84 -6.06
CA ALA A 106 5.10 -8.70 -6.29
C ALA A 106 5.64 -8.54 -7.72
N HIS A 107 4.76 -8.60 -8.72
CA HIS A 107 5.15 -8.39 -10.11
C HIS A 107 5.74 -7.00 -10.35
N ARG A 108 5.12 -5.95 -9.79
CA ARG A 108 5.56 -4.57 -9.93
C ARG A 108 6.95 -4.34 -9.35
N LEU A 109 7.22 -4.88 -8.18
CA LEU A 109 8.52 -4.72 -7.49
C LEU A 109 9.64 -5.57 -8.09
N LEU A 110 9.32 -6.76 -8.61
CA LEU A 110 10.33 -7.73 -9.00
C LEU A 110 10.57 -7.81 -10.52
N HIS A 111 9.54 -7.51 -11.34
CA HIS A 111 9.59 -7.81 -12.77
C HIS A 111 9.19 -6.66 -13.69
N HIS A 112 8.22 -5.81 -13.28
CA HIS A 112 7.66 -4.82 -14.17
C HIS A 112 8.69 -3.77 -14.58
N ARG A 113 8.82 -3.54 -15.89
CA ARG A 113 9.89 -2.73 -16.48
C ARG A 113 10.05 -1.34 -15.86
N GLU A 114 8.94 -0.68 -15.51
CA GLU A 114 8.94 0.71 -15.07
C GLU A 114 9.03 0.86 -13.55
N THR A 115 8.64 -0.17 -12.78
CA THR A 115 8.50 -0.05 -11.32
C THR A 115 9.39 -1.00 -10.53
N LYS A 116 10.02 -2.00 -11.19
CA LYS A 116 10.89 -2.93 -10.48
C LYS A 116 12.04 -2.22 -9.77
N ASP A 117 12.40 -2.74 -8.62
CA ASP A 117 13.53 -2.21 -7.87
C ASP A 117 14.83 -2.32 -8.66
N PRO A 118 15.58 -1.21 -8.86
CA PRO A 118 16.78 -1.20 -9.68
C PRO A 118 17.95 -1.95 -9.05
N LEU A 119 17.96 -2.13 -7.71
CA LEU A 119 19.00 -2.87 -6.97
C LEU A 119 18.59 -4.31 -6.67
N GLY A 120 17.42 -4.76 -7.13
CA GLY A 120 16.93 -6.12 -6.93
C GLY A 120 16.58 -6.44 -5.49
N ARG A 121 16.16 -5.46 -4.70
CA ARG A 121 15.65 -5.70 -3.34
C ARG A 121 14.50 -6.69 -3.37
N GLY A 122 14.54 -7.67 -2.47
CA GLY A 122 13.52 -8.71 -2.42
C GLY A 122 12.20 -8.20 -1.83
N PHE A 123 11.13 -8.95 -2.13
CA PHE A 123 9.80 -8.72 -1.61
C PHE A 123 9.38 -9.88 -0.70
N ILE A 124 9.02 -9.58 0.54
CA ILE A 124 8.56 -10.55 1.54
C ILE A 124 7.06 -10.40 1.70
N VAL A 125 6.35 -11.53 1.71
CA VAL A 125 4.93 -11.61 2.06
C VAL A 125 4.80 -12.34 3.39
N LEU A 126 4.42 -11.64 4.44
CA LEU A 126 3.99 -12.26 5.69
C LEU A 126 2.57 -12.78 5.46
N ALA A 127 2.41 -14.09 5.37
CA ALA A 127 1.11 -14.72 5.12
C ALA A 127 0.63 -15.43 6.38
N THR A 128 -0.62 -15.19 6.79
CA THR A 128 -1.23 -15.96 7.88
C THR A 128 -1.54 -17.39 7.41
N HIS A 129 -1.72 -18.32 8.35
CA HIS A 129 -1.98 -19.73 8.03
C HIS A 129 -3.27 -19.96 7.20
N ASP A 130 -4.19 -19.01 7.23
CA ASP A 130 -5.45 -19.10 6.48
C ASP A 130 -5.30 -18.77 4.98
N VAL A 131 -4.14 -18.27 4.53
CA VAL A 131 -3.87 -18.01 3.12
C VAL A 131 -3.72 -19.34 2.38
N LYS A 132 -4.45 -19.49 1.27
CA LYS A 132 -4.53 -20.76 0.51
C LYS A 132 -3.16 -21.18 -0.03
N PRO A 133 -2.76 -22.47 0.06
CA PRO A 133 -1.47 -22.95 -0.44
C PRO A 133 -1.20 -22.60 -1.93
N LYS A 134 -2.25 -22.59 -2.77
CA LYS A 134 -2.13 -22.18 -4.18
C LYS A 134 -1.76 -20.70 -4.32
N GLN A 135 -2.30 -19.84 -3.46
CA GLN A 135 -1.98 -18.41 -3.44
C GLN A 135 -0.53 -18.17 -3.03
N ILE A 136 -0.07 -18.88 -1.99
CA ILE A 136 1.34 -18.87 -1.55
C ILE A 136 2.26 -19.33 -2.68
N LYS A 137 1.90 -20.42 -3.36
CA LYS A 137 2.70 -20.94 -4.47
C LYS A 137 2.88 -19.90 -5.59
N ILE A 138 1.81 -19.23 -6.00
CA ILE A 138 1.86 -18.22 -7.07
C ILE A 138 2.76 -17.05 -6.67
N LEU A 139 2.68 -16.57 -5.43
CA LEU A 139 3.58 -15.51 -4.94
C LEU A 139 5.06 -15.94 -4.96
N ARG A 140 5.35 -17.21 -4.58
CA ARG A 140 6.70 -17.78 -4.67
C ARG A 140 7.15 -17.96 -6.12
N ASP A 141 6.27 -18.36 -7.01
CA ASP A 141 6.57 -18.48 -8.45
C ASP A 141 6.92 -17.11 -9.08
N LEU A 142 6.40 -16.01 -8.51
CA LEU A 142 6.79 -14.64 -8.85
C LEU A 142 8.10 -14.21 -8.20
N GLY A 143 8.72 -15.03 -7.33
CA GLY A 143 9.98 -14.70 -6.67
C GLY A 143 9.81 -13.98 -5.32
N ALA A 144 8.60 -13.85 -4.78
CA ALA A 144 8.41 -13.34 -3.44
C ALA A 144 8.85 -14.38 -2.39
N ASP A 145 9.49 -13.90 -1.31
CA ASP A 145 9.78 -14.71 -0.12
C ASP A 145 8.52 -14.74 0.76
N VAL A 146 7.76 -15.84 0.72
CA VAL A 146 6.54 -15.98 1.50
C VAL A 146 6.83 -16.68 2.82
N LYS A 147 6.76 -15.91 3.91
CA LYS A 147 6.89 -16.37 5.29
C LYS A 147 5.49 -16.59 5.87
N VAL A 148 5.15 -17.85 6.16
CA VAL A 148 3.90 -18.16 6.86
C VAL A 148 4.11 -17.91 8.34
N VAL A 149 3.23 -17.10 8.94
CA VAL A 149 3.37 -16.62 10.32
C VAL A 149 2.09 -16.83 11.12
N ASP A 150 2.24 -16.99 12.42
CA ASP A 150 1.10 -16.95 13.34
C ASP A 150 0.57 -15.52 13.44
N SER A 151 -0.77 -15.38 13.43
CA SER A 151 -1.39 -14.08 13.65
C SER A 151 -1.15 -13.60 15.08
N LEU A 152 -0.72 -12.34 15.22
CA LEU A 152 -0.66 -11.70 16.53
C LEU A 152 -2.07 -11.22 16.93
N PRO A 153 -2.64 -11.73 18.05
CA PRO A 153 -3.95 -11.30 18.49
C PRO A 153 -3.91 -9.84 18.98
N PRO A 154 -5.05 -9.17 19.13
CA PRO A 154 -5.11 -7.90 19.84
C PRO A 154 -4.55 -8.04 21.27
N PRO A 155 -3.94 -6.98 21.84
CA PRO A 155 -3.51 -6.96 23.23
C PRO A 155 -4.65 -7.38 24.19
N SER A 156 -4.33 -8.10 25.27
CA SER A 156 -5.32 -8.75 26.15
C SER A 156 -6.30 -7.79 26.85
N ASN A 157 -5.92 -6.52 27.00
CA ASN A 157 -6.75 -5.46 27.59
C ASN A 157 -7.55 -4.65 26.57
N VAL A 158 -7.44 -4.96 25.27
CA VAL A 158 -8.18 -4.31 24.20
C VAL A 158 -9.57 -4.95 24.06
N ASN A 159 -10.61 -4.12 24.12
CA ASN A 159 -11.98 -4.60 23.91
C ASN A 159 -12.22 -4.90 22.43
N THR A 160 -12.27 -6.18 22.09
CA THR A 160 -12.45 -6.65 20.70
C THR A 160 -13.90 -6.70 20.24
N THR A 161 -14.89 -6.41 21.13
CA THR A 161 -16.31 -6.54 20.77
C THR A 161 -16.77 -5.56 19.69
N SER A 162 -16.12 -4.39 19.60
CA SER A 162 -16.35 -3.38 18.55
C SER A 162 -15.43 -3.52 17.33
N MET A 163 -14.47 -4.46 17.40
CA MET A 163 -13.48 -4.67 16.35
C MET A 163 -14.13 -5.23 15.09
N ARG A 164 -13.79 -4.68 13.94
CA ARG A 164 -14.20 -5.24 12.65
C ARG A 164 -13.50 -6.58 12.43
N PRO A 165 -14.21 -7.67 12.13
CA PRO A 165 -13.59 -9.00 11.97
C PRO A 165 -12.43 -9.06 11.00
N LYS A 166 -12.46 -8.25 9.94
CA LYS A 166 -11.39 -8.14 8.93
C LYS A 166 -10.08 -7.54 9.45
N TRP A 167 -10.09 -6.91 10.63
CA TRP A 167 -8.92 -6.28 11.22
C TRP A 167 -8.27 -7.12 12.32
N LYS A 168 -8.79 -8.32 12.59
CA LYS A 168 -8.29 -9.21 13.65
C LYS A 168 -6.78 -9.52 13.54
N ASP A 169 -6.25 -9.55 12.31
CA ASP A 169 -4.87 -9.94 12.04
C ASP A 169 -3.91 -8.75 11.89
N GLN A 170 -4.38 -7.51 12.03
CA GLN A 170 -3.56 -6.32 11.76
C GLN A 170 -2.37 -6.17 12.71
N PHE A 171 -2.50 -6.60 13.97
CA PHE A 171 -1.36 -6.58 14.91
C PHE A 171 -0.19 -7.47 14.45
N THR A 172 -0.42 -8.40 13.53
CA THR A 172 0.64 -9.24 12.93
C THR A 172 1.72 -8.41 12.23
N LYS A 173 1.42 -7.18 11.80
CA LYS A 173 2.41 -6.22 11.27
C LYS A 173 3.56 -5.97 12.24
N LEU A 174 3.31 -6.04 13.56
CA LEU A 174 4.33 -5.80 14.58
C LEU A 174 5.47 -6.84 14.53
N LEU A 175 5.27 -8.00 13.90
CA LEU A 175 6.34 -8.99 13.71
C LEU A 175 7.51 -8.43 12.92
N MET A 176 7.32 -7.39 12.09
CA MET A 176 8.40 -6.77 11.32
C MET A 176 9.46 -6.12 12.19
N TRP A 177 9.12 -5.68 13.41
CA TRP A 177 10.10 -5.13 14.36
C TRP A 177 11.07 -6.19 14.88
N ASN A 178 10.73 -7.49 14.78
CA ASN A 178 11.59 -8.61 15.12
C ASN A 178 12.48 -9.08 13.97
N MET A 179 12.31 -8.54 12.77
CA MET A 179 13.07 -8.92 11.57
C MET A 179 14.42 -8.17 11.52
N THR A 180 15.19 -8.25 12.61
CA THR A 180 16.43 -7.50 12.81
C THR A 180 17.59 -7.96 11.92
N GLU A 181 17.40 -9.01 11.14
CA GLU A 181 18.32 -9.42 10.06
C GLU A 181 18.32 -8.46 8.87
N TYR A 182 17.29 -7.59 8.76
CA TYR A 182 17.21 -6.57 7.71
C TYR A 182 17.59 -5.20 8.25
N THR A 183 18.30 -4.43 7.45
CA THR A 183 18.67 -3.06 7.80
C THR A 183 17.54 -2.07 7.59
N ARG A 184 16.67 -2.32 6.59
CA ARG A 184 15.51 -1.49 6.28
C ARG A 184 14.36 -2.30 5.69
N ILE A 185 13.16 -1.94 6.08
CA ILE A 185 11.91 -2.52 5.58
C ILE A 185 11.01 -1.39 5.10
N VAL A 186 10.58 -1.48 3.85
CA VAL A 186 9.45 -0.68 3.32
C VAL A 186 8.21 -1.56 3.35
N TYR A 187 7.30 -1.26 4.27
CA TYR A 187 6.01 -1.93 4.37
C TYR A 187 4.97 -1.26 3.47
N ILE A 188 4.12 -2.04 2.83
CA ILE A 188 3.02 -1.59 1.97
C ILE A 188 1.83 -2.50 2.19
N ASP A 189 0.66 -1.95 2.51
CA ASP A 189 -0.58 -2.72 2.69
C ASP A 189 -1.00 -3.44 1.39
N ALA A 190 -1.59 -4.63 1.55
CA ALA A 190 -1.95 -5.51 0.43
C ALA A 190 -3.08 -4.97 -0.47
N ASP A 191 -3.70 -3.85 -0.13
CA ASP A 191 -4.66 -3.11 -0.98
C ASP A 191 -4.05 -1.85 -1.61
N SER A 192 -2.73 -1.80 -1.71
CA SER A 192 -2.01 -0.67 -2.33
C SER A 192 -1.48 -1.02 -3.72
N MET A 193 -1.58 -0.05 -4.63
CA MET A 193 -1.06 -0.13 -5.99
C MET A 193 0.20 0.71 -6.15
N ILE A 194 1.30 0.08 -6.57
CA ILE A 194 2.54 0.78 -6.94
C ILE A 194 2.41 1.27 -8.37
N ILE A 195 2.44 2.59 -8.55
CA ILE A 195 2.25 3.26 -9.86
C ILE A 195 3.59 3.68 -10.47
N LYS A 196 4.55 4.06 -9.64
CA LYS A 196 5.89 4.52 -10.05
C LYS A 196 6.97 3.86 -9.21
N PRO A 197 8.26 3.94 -9.60
CA PRO A 197 9.38 3.47 -8.77
C PRO A 197 9.36 4.10 -7.38
N ILE A 198 9.72 3.32 -6.37
CA ILE A 198 9.72 3.72 -4.95
C ILE A 198 11.02 3.37 -4.23
N SER A 199 12.05 2.99 -4.97
CA SER A 199 13.35 2.56 -4.40
C SER A 199 14.03 3.65 -3.56
N GLU A 200 13.77 4.92 -3.82
CA GLU A 200 14.29 6.06 -3.05
C GLU A 200 13.74 6.13 -1.62
N LEU A 201 12.67 5.41 -1.28
CA LEU A 201 12.24 5.28 0.11
C LEU A 201 13.34 4.71 1.01
N PHE A 202 14.21 3.85 0.47
CA PHE A 202 15.35 3.34 1.21
C PHE A 202 16.44 4.39 1.46
N ASP A 203 16.42 5.54 0.80
CA ASP A 203 17.41 6.62 0.98
C ASP A 203 17.06 7.58 2.12
N VAL A 204 15.89 7.42 2.76
CA VAL A 204 15.50 8.20 3.93
C VAL A 204 16.50 7.97 5.05
N LEU A 205 17.05 9.06 5.57
CA LEU A 205 18.06 8.98 6.63
C LEU A 205 17.42 8.63 7.99
N PRO A 206 18.07 7.79 8.81
CA PRO A 206 17.65 7.58 10.18
C PRO A 206 17.79 8.87 11.00
N ALA A 207 16.92 9.03 11.98
CA ALA A 207 17.06 10.02 13.02
C ALA A 207 17.94 9.48 14.17
N ARG A 208 18.34 10.36 15.08
CA ARG A 208 19.13 9.99 16.27
C ARG A 208 18.40 10.44 17.53
N THR A 209 18.45 9.60 18.54
CA THR A 209 18.00 9.95 19.90
C THR A 209 18.98 10.90 20.57
N LEU A 210 18.60 11.40 21.75
CA LEU A 210 19.51 12.21 22.57
C LEU A 210 20.77 11.43 23.00
N ASP A 211 20.68 10.11 23.08
CA ASP A 211 21.79 9.21 23.43
C ASP A 211 22.55 8.71 22.18
N ASP A 212 22.36 9.38 21.02
CA ASP A 212 22.99 9.09 19.73
C ASP A 212 22.63 7.70 19.12
N GLU A 213 21.55 7.08 19.58
CA GLU A 213 21.01 5.85 19.00
C GLU A 213 20.26 6.15 17.69
N GLU A 214 20.60 5.42 16.61
CA GLU A 214 19.90 5.56 15.33
C GLU A 214 18.57 4.82 15.34
N TRP A 215 17.54 5.47 14.78
CA TRP A 215 16.23 4.88 14.59
C TRP A 215 15.58 5.39 13.31
N LEU A 216 14.66 4.59 12.74
CA LEU A 216 13.92 4.99 11.57
C LEU A 216 12.52 4.39 11.63
N PHE A 217 11.52 5.26 11.70
CA PHE A 217 10.14 4.97 11.36
C PHE A 217 9.60 6.18 10.60
N ALA A 218 9.34 5.99 9.30
CA ALA A 218 8.86 7.06 8.43
C ALA A 218 7.57 6.65 7.74
N SER A 219 6.60 7.55 7.70
CA SER A 219 5.29 7.32 7.08
C SER A 219 4.70 8.62 6.55
N VAL A 220 3.51 8.56 6.01
CA VAL A 220 2.73 9.70 5.55
C VAL A 220 1.61 10.01 6.53
N TYR A 221 1.09 11.24 6.49
CA TYR A 221 -0.10 11.58 7.26
C TYR A 221 -1.28 10.67 6.88
N ASP A 222 -2.07 10.31 7.89
CA ASP A 222 -3.35 9.65 7.63
C ASP A 222 -4.34 10.68 7.08
N ALA A 223 -4.71 10.45 5.84
CA ALA A 223 -5.67 11.28 5.14
C ALA A 223 -7.12 10.87 5.41
N THR A 224 -7.37 9.87 6.23
CA THR A 224 -8.71 9.48 6.63
C THR A 224 -9.35 10.66 7.36
N PRO A 225 -10.42 11.27 6.81
CA PRO A 225 -11.03 12.44 7.42
C PRO A 225 -11.60 12.07 8.78
N MET A 226 -11.12 12.69 9.84
CA MET A 226 -11.64 12.52 11.18
C MET A 226 -13.12 12.95 11.31
N LYS A 227 -13.63 13.74 10.37
CA LYS A 227 -15.03 14.10 10.24
C LYS A 227 -15.37 14.49 8.80
N GLY A 228 -15.88 13.53 8.03
CA GLY A 228 -16.49 13.82 6.72
C GLY A 228 -15.64 13.39 5.52
N TRP A 229 -16.22 12.57 4.69
CA TRP A 229 -15.72 11.87 3.51
C TRP A 229 -15.24 12.76 2.34
N ASN A 230 -15.12 14.08 2.52
CA ASN A 230 -14.94 15.03 1.43
C ASN A 230 -13.51 15.58 1.28
N ARG A 231 -12.53 15.04 2.01
CA ARG A 231 -11.17 15.54 1.92
C ARG A 231 -10.23 14.52 1.35
N ILE A 232 -9.69 14.86 0.25
CA ILE A 232 -8.81 14.06 -0.55
C ILE A 232 -7.40 14.52 -0.34
N ALA A 233 -6.59 13.58 0.06
CA ALA A 233 -5.28 13.78 0.60
C ALA A 233 -4.25 14.23 -0.41
N ALA A 234 -4.35 13.79 -1.65
CA ALA A 234 -3.31 14.04 -2.64
C ALA A 234 -3.11 15.54 -2.96
N ASN A 235 -4.09 16.39 -2.66
CA ASN A 235 -4.01 17.83 -2.84
C ASN A 235 -4.03 18.62 -1.52
N LEU A 236 -3.77 17.97 -0.38
CA LEU A 236 -3.44 18.76 0.80
C LEU A 236 -2.07 19.40 0.51
N PRO A 237 -1.95 20.74 0.69
CA PRO A 237 -0.65 21.37 0.65
C PRO A 237 0.25 20.62 1.64
N GLU A 238 1.55 20.53 1.35
CA GLU A 238 2.52 20.01 2.30
C GLU A 238 2.21 20.62 3.66
N LEU A 239 1.71 19.78 4.57
CA LEU A 239 1.35 20.24 5.89
C LEU A 239 2.67 20.62 6.56
N GLY A 240 2.84 21.92 6.80
CA GLY A 240 3.98 22.41 7.57
C GLY A 240 3.92 21.86 9.00
N PRO A 241 5.03 21.95 9.74
CA PRO A 241 5.10 21.47 11.12
C PRO A 241 4.06 22.12 12.06
N ASP A 242 3.48 23.24 11.65
CA ASP A 242 2.47 23.98 12.40
C ASP A 242 1.02 23.69 12.01
N ASP A 243 0.79 22.86 10.99
CA ASP A 243 -0.54 22.51 10.57
C ASP A 243 -1.19 21.54 11.57
N LYS A 244 -2.31 21.98 12.14
CA LYS A 244 -3.06 21.30 13.21
C LYS A 244 -3.81 20.03 12.80
N TRP A 245 -3.41 19.39 11.74
CA TRP A 245 -3.81 18.02 11.43
C TRP A 245 -2.93 17.09 12.26
N GLY A 246 -3.41 16.76 13.45
CA GLY A 246 -2.81 15.91 14.44
C GLY A 246 -1.39 15.45 14.14
N SER A 247 -0.40 16.14 14.70
CA SER A 247 1.04 15.88 14.50
C SER A 247 1.46 14.42 14.72
N SER A 248 0.61 13.62 15.35
CA SER A 248 0.82 12.21 15.67
C SER A 248 0.04 11.24 14.77
N GLU A 249 -0.71 11.73 13.76
CA GLU A 249 -1.60 10.89 12.98
C GLU A 249 -1.01 10.51 11.62
N PHE A 250 -0.24 9.46 11.60
CA PHE A 250 0.22 8.84 10.35
C PHE A 250 -0.63 7.62 9.97
N SER A 251 -0.52 7.20 8.71
CA SER A 251 -1.11 5.97 8.20
C SER A 251 -0.13 4.80 8.34
N ALA A 252 -0.57 3.69 8.94
CA ALA A 252 0.22 2.46 8.98
C ALA A 252 0.04 1.58 7.72
N GLY A 253 -0.58 2.12 6.67
CA GLY A 253 -0.73 1.41 5.38
C GLY A 253 0.53 1.42 4.52
N GLN A 254 1.46 2.35 4.79
CA GLN A 254 2.80 2.37 4.23
C GLN A 254 3.74 3.00 5.26
N PHE A 255 4.88 2.38 5.49
CA PHE A 255 5.94 2.96 6.31
C PHE A 255 7.31 2.37 5.94
N LEU A 256 8.34 3.12 6.31
CA LEU A 256 9.74 2.69 6.30
C LEU A 256 10.18 2.45 7.74
N LEU A 257 10.81 1.32 8.00
CA LEU A 257 11.26 0.88 9.31
C LEU A 257 12.73 0.44 9.26
N MET A 258 13.52 0.82 10.27
CA MET A 258 14.79 0.19 10.61
C MET A 258 14.56 -0.73 11.82
N PRO A 259 14.45 -2.06 11.63
CA PRO A 259 14.11 -2.96 12.72
C PRO A 259 15.33 -3.17 13.63
N THR A 260 15.40 -2.40 14.72
CA THR A 260 16.41 -2.57 15.76
C THR A 260 15.87 -3.33 16.96
N ARG A 261 16.74 -3.95 17.71
CA ARG A 261 16.35 -4.64 18.95
C ARG A 261 15.68 -3.70 19.94
N ALA A 262 16.21 -2.48 20.10
CA ALA A 262 15.65 -1.48 21.00
C ALA A 262 14.23 -1.09 20.62
N GLN A 263 13.98 -0.82 19.33
CA GLN A 263 12.63 -0.53 18.84
C GLN A 263 11.68 -1.73 18.97
N SER A 264 12.17 -2.95 18.71
CA SER A 264 11.39 -4.16 18.91
C SER A 264 10.96 -4.29 20.38
N ASP A 265 11.90 -4.22 21.31
CA ASP A 265 11.61 -4.32 22.75
C ASP A 265 10.65 -3.22 23.20
N TYR A 266 10.78 -2.00 22.68
CA TYR A 266 9.87 -0.89 22.97
C TYR A 266 8.45 -1.14 22.46
N ILE A 267 8.28 -1.53 21.19
CA ILE A 267 6.97 -1.82 20.60
C ILE A 267 6.27 -2.96 21.33
N PHE A 268 6.98 -4.05 21.60
CA PHE A 268 6.41 -5.20 22.31
C PHE A 268 6.17 -4.92 23.78
N SER A 269 6.87 -3.97 24.40
CA SER A 269 6.54 -3.51 25.75
C SER A 269 5.16 -2.83 25.79
N ILE A 270 4.84 -1.99 24.80
CA ILE A 270 3.53 -1.34 24.65
C ILE A 270 2.45 -2.37 24.31
N TYR A 271 2.74 -3.30 23.39
CA TYR A 271 1.79 -4.34 22.99
C TYR A 271 1.40 -5.23 24.17
N ASN A 272 2.37 -5.68 24.98
CA ASN A 272 2.14 -6.55 26.11
C ASN A 272 1.52 -5.84 27.33
N ASN A 273 1.83 -4.55 27.49
CA ASN A 273 1.36 -3.72 28.61
C ASN A 273 0.88 -2.36 28.09
N PRO A 274 -0.26 -2.31 27.39
CA PRO A 274 -0.78 -1.04 26.87
C PRO A 274 -0.96 -0.03 28.01
N PRO A 275 -0.51 1.23 27.81
CA PRO A 275 -0.63 2.27 28.81
C PRO A 275 -2.06 2.53 29.20
N HIS A 276 -2.29 2.88 30.48
CA HIS A 276 -3.62 3.16 30.98
C HIS A 276 -4.27 4.32 30.20
N GLY A 277 -5.51 4.11 29.74
CA GLY A 277 -6.27 5.12 28.99
C GLY A 277 -5.98 5.13 27.47
N THR A 278 -5.11 4.24 26.96
CA THR A 278 -4.97 4.07 25.50
C THR A 278 -6.08 3.16 24.96
N ASP A 279 -6.62 3.51 23.81
CA ASP A 279 -7.55 2.69 23.05
C ASP A 279 -6.94 2.32 21.71
N PHE A 280 -6.61 1.03 21.54
CA PHE A 280 -6.06 0.49 20.30
C PHE A 280 -7.13 -0.20 19.45
N THR A 281 -8.42 -0.04 19.77
CA THR A 281 -9.51 -0.68 19.02
C THR A 281 -9.96 0.10 17.78
N GLU A 282 -9.71 1.40 17.74
CA GLU A 282 -10.20 2.28 16.67
C GLU A 282 -9.56 1.94 15.32
N THR A 283 -8.22 1.86 15.29
CA THR A 283 -7.43 1.54 14.09
C THR A 283 -6.38 0.46 14.35
N MET A 284 -6.59 -0.40 15.35
CA MET A 284 -5.77 -1.56 15.71
C MET A 284 -4.29 -1.21 15.92
N GLU A 285 -3.40 -1.90 15.18
CA GLU A 285 -1.95 -1.68 15.26
C GLU A 285 -1.55 -0.23 14.92
N GLN A 286 -2.31 0.45 14.06
CA GLN A 286 -2.04 1.84 13.73
C GLN A 286 -2.18 2.75 14.95
N SER A 287 -3.19 2.52 15.80
CA SER A 287 -3.33 3.25 17.07
C SER A 287 -2.15 2.99 18.01
N LEU A 288 -1.69 1.74 18.11
CA LEU A 288 -0.52 1.38 18.90
C LEU A 288 0.75 2.05 18.36
N LEU A 289 0.95 1.99 17.05
CA LEU A 289 2.12 2.61 16.40
C LEU A 289 2.10 4.13 16.55
N ARG A 290 0.94 4.79 16.41
CA ARG A 290 0.79 6.23 16.66
C ARG A 290 1.16 6.60 18.08
N TYR A 291 0.77 5.79 19.07
CA TYR A 291 1.21 6.00 20.44
C TYR A 291 2.73 5.83 20.59
N ALA A 292 3.31 4.80 19.99
CA ALA A 292 4.72 4.49 20.08
C ALA A 292 5.61 5.57 19.44
N TYR A 293 5.21 6.04 18.26
CA TYR A 293 6.00 6.97 17.44
C TYR A 293 5.46 8.41 17.47
N ARG A 294 4.72 8.78 18.52
CA ARG A 294 4.23 10.15 18.73
C ARG A 294 5.36 11.15 18.87
N ASP A 295 5.10 12.41 18.56
CA ASP A 295 6.10 13.48 18.56
C ASP A 295 6.79 13.66 19.93
N GLU A 296 6.09 13.44 21.05
CA GLU A 296 6.63 13.55 22.42
C GLU A 296 7.25 12.21 22.90
N GLY A 297 7.25 11.19 22.05
CA GLY A 297 7.79 9.87 22.39
C GLY A 297 9.30 9.78 22.20
N PRO A 298 9.90 8.62 22.57
CA PRO A 298 11.34 8.43 22.43
C PRO A 298 11.79 8.30 20.95
N TYR A 299 10.88 7.96 20.06
CA TYR A 299 11.14 7.73 18.64
C TYR A 299 10.09 8.45 17.76
N PRO A 300 10.10 9.80 17.67
CA PRO A 300 9.10 10.52 16.87
C PRO A 300 9.17 10.14 15.40
N TRP A 301 8.01 9.90 14.75
CA TRP A 301 7.98 9.48 13.36
C TRP A 301 8.49 10.55 12.39
N ILE A 302 9.07 10.08 11.27
CA ILE A 302 9.59 10.93 10.18
C ILE A 302 8.49 11.04 9.11
N ARG A 303 8.23 12.25 8.64
CA ARG A 303 7.19 12.53 7.66
C ARG A 303 7.67 12.29 6.24
N LEU A 304 6.87 11.55 5.47
CA LEU A 304 7.06 11.33 4.05
C LEU A 304 6.01 12.10 3.24
N SER A 305 6.31 12.38 1.98
CA SER A 305 5.34 12.94 1.04
C SER A 305 4.15 12.01 0.82
N GLN A 306 2.96 12.58 0.67
CA GLN A 306 1.70 11.84 0.43
C GLN A 306 1.72 11.00 -0.86
N ILE A 307 2.60 11.30 -1.80
CA ILE A 307 2.75 10.51 -3.03
C ILE A 307 3.09 9.03 -2.78
N TYR A 308 3.67 8.72 -1.59
CA TYR A 308 4.04 7.35 -1.22
C TYR A 308 2.91 6.55 -0.55
N ASN A 309 1.78 7.19 -0.23
CA ASN A 309 0.60 6.51 0.28
C ASN A 309 -0.65 7.37 0.05
N THR A 310 -0.94 7.63 -1.22
CA THR A 310 -2.10 8.45 -1.62
C THR A 310 -3.38 7.71 -1.29
N GLN A 311 -4.10 8.20 -0.28
CA GLN A 311 -5.40 7.69 0.15
C GLN A 311 -6.52 8.55 -0.47
N TRP A 312 -7.69 7.95 -0.69
CA TRP A 312 -8.86 8.63 -1.23
C TRP A 312 -8.56 9.38 -2.56
N PRO A 313 -7.91 8.75 -3.55
CA PRO A 313 -7.45 9.42 -4.76
C PRO A 313 -8.60 10.07 -5.54
N ARG A 314 -8.29 11.15 -6.26
CA ARG A 314 -9.13 11.79 -7.27
C ARG A 314 -8.62 11.52 -8.66
N SER A 315 -9.45 11.87 -9.63
CA SER A 315 -9.02 11.96 -11.02
C SER A 315 -7.81 12.91 -11.13
N GLY A 316 -6.71 12.43 -11.71
CA GLY A 316 -5.45 13.17 -11.82
C GLY A 316 -4.39 12.85 -10.76
N ASP A 317 -4.78 12.40 -9.56
CA ASP A 317 -3.81 12.07 -8.51
C ASP A 317 -2.84 10.95 -8.90
N MET A 318 -3.26 10.05 -9.80
CA MET A 318 -2.39 9.00 -10.34
C MET A 318 -1.15 9.56 -11.07
N ALA A 319 -1.24 10.76 -11.64
CA ALA A 319 -0.12 11.40 -12.32
C ALA A 319 1.02 11.75 -11.35
N GLU A 320 0.69 12.10 -10.12
CA GLU A 320 1.64 12.51 -9.07
C GLU A 320 2.05 11.32 -8.18
N SER A 321 1.09 10.45 -7.84
CA SER A 321 1.26 9.36 -6.89
C SER A 321 2.32 8.34 -7.31
N LYS A 322 3.00 7.76 -6.33
CA LYS A 322 3.87 6.58 -6.49
C LYS A 322 3.23 5.32 -5.94
N ILE A 323 2.51 5.45 -4.82
CA ILE A 323 1.69 4.40 -4.25
C ILE A 323 0.30 4.97 -4.01
N ILE A 324 -0.72 4.26 -4.50
CA ILE A 324 -2.13 4.55 -4.18
C ILE A 324 -2.62 3.47 -3.22
N HIS A 325 -3.06 3.89 -2.06
CA HIS A 325 -3.61 3.02 -1.03
C HIS A 325 -5.13 3.11 -1.04
N GLU A 326 -5.73 2.30 -1.86
CA GLU A 326 -7.18 2.22 -2.01
C GLU A 326 -7.59 0.90 -2.64
N LYS A 327 -8.85 0.50 -2.46
CA LYS A 327 -9.43 -0.67 -3.11
C LYS A 327 -9.55 -0.46 -4.62
N SER A 328 -8.39 -0.54 -5.27
CA SER A 328 -8.23 -0.21 -6.69
C SER A 328 -9.14 -1.03 -7.61
N TRP A 329 -9.49 -2.26 -7.22
CA TRP A 329 -10.42 -3.13 -7.97
C TRP A 329 -11.86 -2.60 -8.05
N THR A 330 -12.26 -1.68 -7.16
CA THR A 330 -13.55 -0.97 -7.19
C THR A 330 -13.41 0.49 -7.60
N GLY A 331 -12.19 0.97 -7.83
CA GLY A 331 -11.90 2.39 -8.08
C GLY A 331 -11.96 3.25 -6.83
N GLY A 332 -11.99 2.62 -5.65
CA GLY A 332 -12.12 3.29 -4.36
C GLY A 332 -13.47 3.99 -4.17
N PRO A 333 -13.62 4.83 -3.14
CA PRO A 333 -14.88 5.53 -2.83
C PRO A 333 -15.34 6.49 -3.92
N ASN A 334 -14.42 6.94 -4.76
CA ASN A 334 -14.71 7.87 -5.87
C ASN A 334 -14.99 7.12 -7.19
N HIS A 335 -14.99 5.79 -7.19
CA HIS A 335 -15.21 4.94 -8.37
C HIS A 335 -14.37 5.36 -9.58
N LEU A 336 -13.06 5.56 -9.37
CA LEU A 336 -12.15 6.04 -10.40
C LEU A 336 -11.88 4.95 -11.45
N HIS A 337 -12.37 5.15 -12.65
CA HIS A 337 -12.18 4.21 -13.77
C HIS A 337 -10.71 4.00 -14.11
N ASP A 338 -9.90 5.05 -14.03
CA ASP A 338 -8.46 4.97 -14.32
C ASP A 338 -7.75 4.06 -13.32
N LEU A 339 -8.12 4.14 -12.03
CA LEU A 339 -7.56 3.30 -10.98
C LEU A 339 -7.98 1.83 -11.17
N MET A 340 -9.26 1.59 -11.50
CA MET A 340 -9.74 0.25 -11.85
C MET A 340 -9.00 -0.30 -13.06
N ALA A 341 -8.86 0.49 -14.12
CA ALA A 341 -8.17 0.07 -15.34
C ALA A 341 -6.71 -0.28 -15.07
N GLU A 342 -6.03 0.47 -14.19
CA GLU A 342 -4.66 0.20 -13.77
C GLU A 342 -4.55 -1.11 -13.00
N TRP A 343 -5.49 -1.38 -12.10
CA TRP A 343 -5.52 -2.63 -11.36
C TRP A 343 -5.74 -3.84 -12.29
N TYR A 344 -6.71 -3.77 -13.23
CA TYR A 344 -6.96 -4.84 -14.20
C TYR A 344 -5.79 -5.03 -15.15
N ARG A 345 -5.11 -3.96 -15.55
CA ARG A 345 -3.87 -4.04 -16.34
C ARG A 345 -2.78 -4.78 -15.58
N GLY A 346 -2.53 -4.39 -14.32
CA GLY A 346 -1.56 -5.05 -13.45
C GLY A 346 -1.85 -6.54 -13.25
N TRP A 347 -3.12 -6.90 -13.12
CA TRP A 347 -3.53 -8.31 -13.06
C TRP A 347 -3.27 -9.05 -14.37
N GLY A 348 -3.56 -8.43 -15.52
CA GLY A 348 -3.24 -8.98 -16.84
C GLY A 348 -1.74 -9.19 -17.04
N ASP A 349 -0.91 -8.26 -16.60
CA ASP A 349 0.56 -8.36 -16.64
C ASP A 349 1.07 -9.56 -15.83
N VAL A 350 0.53 -9.78 -14.62
CA VAL A 350 0.82 -10.96 -13.80
C VAL A 350 0.49 -12.26 -14.52
N GLN A 351 -0.73 -12.35 -15.09
CA GLN A 351 -1.16 -13.54 -15.79
C GLN A 351 -0.29 -13.83 -17.02
N GLY A 352 0.05 -12.81 -17.79
CA GLY A 352 0.95 -12.91 -18.93
C GLY A 352 2.36 -13.38 -18.53
N TYR A 353 2.91 -12.81 -17.45
CA TYR A 353 4.22 -13.20 -16.92
C TYR A 353 4.25 -14.67 -16.49
N LEU A 354 3.26 -15.12 -15.72
CA LEU A 354 3.17 -16.50 -15.24
C LEU A 354 2.99 -17.50 -16.40
N ALA A 355 2.19 -17.16 -17.41
CA ALA A 355 2.03 -18.00 -18.59
C ALA A 355 3.31 -18.15 -19.40
N LEU A 356 4.06 -17.05 -19.58
CA LEU A 356 5.36 -17.07 -20.26
C LEU A 356 6.38 -17.91 -19.48
N LYS A 357 6.44 -17.75 -18.16
CA LYS A 357 7.35 -18.51 -17.30
C LYS A 357 7.05 -20.01 -17.38
N GLN A 358 5.78 -20.40 -17.27
CA GLN A 358 5.38 -21.81 -17.41
C GLN A 358 5.80 -22.38 -18.77
N GLY A 359 5.54 -21.68 -19.86
CA GLY A 359 5.94 -22.12 -21.20
C GLY A 359 7.46 -22.26 -21.36
N MET A 360 8.24 -21.37 -20.73
CA MET A 360 9.70 -21.48 -20.72
C MET A 360 10.19 -22.69 -19.91
N ASP A 361 9.56 -22.97 -18.77
CA ASP A 361 9.90 -24.12 -17.92
C ASP A 361 9.58 -25.43 -18.63
N GLU A 362 8.43 -25.52 -19.32
CA GLU A 362 8.04 -26.68 -20.15
C GLU A 362 9.05 -26.91 -21.29
N TYR A 363 9.41 -25.85 -22.03
CA TYR A 363 10.42 -25.92 -23.08
C TYR A 363 11.78 -26.37 -22.58
N ALA A 364 12.24 -25.86 -21.42
CA ALA A 364 13.50 -26.26 -20.83
C ALA A 364 13.54 -27.74 -20.42
N GLN A 365 12.41 -28.26 -19.90
CA GLN A 365 12.27 -29.68 -19.57
C GLN A 365 12.29 -30.58 -20.80
N GLU A 366 11.67 -30.16 -21.90
CA GLU A 366 11.69 -30.88 -23.17
C GLU A 366 13.08 -30.86 -23.83
N ALA A 367 13.77 -29.71 -23.78
CA ALA A 367 15.12 -29.55 -24.38
C ALA A 367 16.22 -30.29 -23.62
N HIS A 368 16.06 -30.50 -22.32
CA HIS A 368 17.00 -31.20 -21.46
C HIS A 368 16.28 -32.23 -20.57
N PRO A 369 15.79 -33.34 -21.14
CA PRO A 369 15.18 -34.39 -20.35
C PRO A 369 16.18 -34.90 -19.35
N ILE A 370 15.86 -34.81 -18.05
CA ILE A 370 16.67 -35.42 -16.98
C ILE A 370 16.65 -36.92 -17.24
N THR A 371 17.73 -37.44 -17.80
CA THR A 371 17.93 -38.89 -17.86
C THR A 371 18.17 -39.35 -16.42
N SER A 372 17.10 -39.77 -15.75
CA SER A 372 17.25 -40.54 -14.52
C SER A 372 17.90 -41.85 -14.89
N SER A 373 19.23 -41.89 -14.78
CA SER A 373 19.97 -43.16 -14.73
C SER A 373 19.60 -43.84 -13.41
N SER A 374 18.63 -44.75 -13.51
CA SER A 374 18.45 -45.76 -12.45
C SER A 374 19.67 -46.63 -12.45
N GLU A 375 20.54 -46.50 -11.45
CA GLU A 375 21.37 -47.57 -10.93
C GLU A 375 20.89 -47.97 -9.54
#